data_0a59ebab5f9282b27d6832bfdf682253
#
_entry.id   0a59ebab5f9282b27d6832bfdf682253
#
_cell.length_a   1.000
_cell.length_b   1.000
_cell.length_c   1.000
_cell.angle_alpha   90.00
_cell.angle_beta   90.00
_cell.angle_gamma   90.00
#
_symmetry.space_group_name_H-M   'P 1'
#
loop_
_entity.id
_entity.type
_entity.pdbx_description
1 polymer ?
#
loop_
_entity_poly.entity_id
_entity_poly.type
_entity_poly.pdbx_seq_one_letter_code
_entity_poly.pdbx_strand_id
1 'polypeptide(L)'
;MNVEPVNSASSPNSNDSTSDLSSTGVQSSEQAVNPTNPVSFSNSSLDSLQDEIQPSPLVQQILTEYQGELPPLSASVRAVVVRIAVEVERICSKSERIQNSGDVADWRMTLARLRMKKCLSYYRLGSRQGRVELMSHLSTMVYRHIAPHQSQLGFSARYNAIEDFLQGFNVEVLKAFRRENNLGADYCPKTRLELAEYMAFTEQYAKRRITLSGQRTQQLIVLRAQGYAQRQPPEAVIDLELAMDSAKGEDAELHSRSPMVQQVREQMVAEAVDPTDSVIRDRVITELIEYLEEQGQSDCVEYLVLKLKDLSAPEIDDLLGLSPRQRDYLQQRFKYHVEKFARSHRWQLVHQWLGADLDQNLGMPQQQWEAFLSRLTPDQQQLLQLKGRQLEDQEIAKLLKCTTTQVKKRWVRLLDLAWQARNSVVSSLDS
;
A
#
# COMPACT_ATOMS: atom_id res chain seq x y z
N MET A 1 7.16 -62.87 -2.83
CA MET A 1 6.59 -63.34 -4.09
C MET A 1 6.72 -62.18 -5.05
N ASN A 2 7.83 -62.08 -5.65
CA ASN A 2 8.32 -62.31 -7.02
C ASN A 2 7.21 -62.29 -8.07
N VAL A 3 7.28 -61.37 -8.97
CA VAL A 3 7.66 -61.54 -10.38
C VAL A 3 7.71 -60.21 -11.12
N GLU A 4 8.89 -59.81 -11.56
CA GLU A 4 9.23 -58.96 -12.70
C GLU A 4 9.19 -59.79 -14.02
N PRO A 5 9.65 -59.19 -15.12
CA PRO A 5 9.12 -58.25 -16.10
C PRO A 5 9.02 -58.86 -17.52
N VAL A 6 8.56 -58.13 -18.54
CA VAL A 6 8.92 -58.40 -19.93
C VAL A 6 8.96 -57.16 -20.78
N ASN A 7 10.10 -57.02 -21.40
CA ASN A 7 10.60 -56.16 -22.47
C ASN A 7 9.98 -56.45 -23.85
N SER A 8 10.04 -55.48 -24.76
CA SER A 8 10.60 -55.46 -26.14
C SER A 8 9.84 -54.49 -27.03
N ALA A 9 10.45 -53.43 -27.49
CA ALA A 9 11.32 -53.26 -28.64
C ALA A 9 10.59 -53.38 -30.00
N SER A 10 10.58 -52.29 -30.78
CA SER A 10 11.18 -52.21 -32.14
C SER A 10 10.56 -51.11 -32.98
N SER A 11 11.38 -50.14 -33.37
CA SER A 11 11.23 -49.40 -34.64
C SER A 11 11.63 -50.28 -35.79
N PRO A 12 11.33 -50.03 -37.08
CA PRO A 12 12.14 -49.08 -37.85
C PRO A 12 11.47 -48.36 -39.07
N ASN A 13 12.10 -47.24 -39.45
CA ASN A 13 12.52 -46.77 -40.80
C ASN A 13 11.63 -47.01 -42.03
N SER A 14 11.40 -46.06 -42.91
CA SER A 14 12.28 -45.46 -43.91
C SER A 14 11.50 -44.89 -45.11
N ASN A 15 12.09 -43.86 -45.71
CA ASN A 15 12.24 -43.49 -47.13
C ASN A 15 11.05 -42.94 -47.94
N ASP A 16 11.29 -41.71 -48.37
CA ASP A 16 11.73 -41.26 -49.71
C ASP A 16 10.61 -41.13 -50.79
N SER A 17 10.56 -39.93 -51.37
CA SER A 17 10.75 -39.64 -52.77
C SER A 17 10.12 -38.34 -53.23
N THR A 18 10.98 -37.38 -53.51
CA THR A 18 11.07 -36.52 -54.72
C THR A 18 9.94 -36.53 -55.74
N SER A 19 9.52 -35.37 -56.18
CA SER A 19 9.50 -34.95 -57.58
C SER A 19 9.19 -33.46 -57.79
N ASP A 20 10.07 -32.88 -58.59
CA ASP A 20 10.04 -31.61 -59.33
C ASP A 20 8.79 -31.39 -60.18
N LEU A 21 8.54 -30.17 -60.54
CA LEU A 21 8.41 -29.58 -61.88
C LEU A 21 7.87 -28.13 -61.78
N SER A 22 8.77 -27.15 -62.01
CA SER A 22 8.92 -26.32 -63.22
C SER A 22 7.81 -25.32 -63.57
N SER A 23 8.22 -24.09 -63.45
CA SER A 23 8.25 -22.98 -64.43
C SER A 23 6.94 -22.39 -64.94
N THR A 24 6.79 -21.09 -64.80
CA THR A 24 6.89 -20.11 -65.86
C THR A 24 6.81 -18.70 -65.31
N GLY A 25 7.71 -17.86 -65.78
CA GLY A 25 7.89 -16.48 -65.46
C GLY A 25 6.96 -15.53 -66.21
N VAL A 26 6.78 -14.36 -65.61
CA VAL A 26 6.55 -13.12 -66.34
C VAL A 26 7.35 -12.02 -65.65
N GLN A 27 8.26 -11.43 -66.40
CA GLN A 27 8.98 -10.20 -66.07
C GLN A 27 8.03 -9.01 -66.15
N SER A 28 8.12 -8.11 -65.20
CA SER A 28 7.89 -6.68 -65.41
C SER A 28 8.76 -5.90 -64.45
N SER A 29 9.60 -5.10 -65.03
CA SER A 29 10.48 -4.09 -64.47
C SER A 29 9.69 -3.02 -63.72
N GLU A 30 10.17 -2.58 -62.53
CA GLU A 30 10.24 -1.16 -62.23
C GLU A 30 11.04 -0.86 -60.94
N GLN A 31 12.02 -0.10 -61.12
CA GLN A 31 12.68 0.95 -60.32
C GLN A 31 12.95 0.70 -58.80
N ALA A 32 14.23 0.61 -58.53
CA ALA A 32 14.88 0.71 -57.25
C ALA A 32 14.62 2.09 -56.57
N VAL A 33 13.99 2.04 -55.41
CA VAL A 33 14.09 3.13 -54.41
C VAL A 33 14.82 2.59 -53.21
N ASN A 34 15.99 3.13 -52.91
CA ASN A 34 16.82 2.83 -51.75
C ASN A 34 16.03 2.96 -50.45
N PRO A 35 16.00 1.94 -49.57
CA PRO A 35 15.58 2.14 -48.20
C PRO A 35 16.75 2.77 -47.43
N THR A 36 16.54 3.99 -46.95
CA THR A 36 17.33 4.68 -45.93
C THR A 36 17.53 3.75 -44.73
N ASN A 37 18.78 3.65 -44.30
CA ASN A 37 19.22 2.91 -43.10
C ASN A 37 18.39 3.30 -41.88
N PRO A 38 17.97 2.30 -41.06
CA PRO A 38 17.48 2.59 -39.74
C PRO A 38 18.66 3.08 -38.89
N VAL A 39 18.55 4.30 -38.41
CA VAL A 39 19.46 4.86 -37.42
C VAL A 39 19.31 4.01 -36.16
N SER A 40 20.30 3.18 -35.91
CA SER A 40 20.48 2.48 -34.66
C SER A 40 20.82 3.53 -33.58
N PHE A 41 19.83 3.93 -32.82
CA PHE A 41 20.07 4.64 -31.54
C PHE A 41 20.76 3.65 -30.60
N SER A 42 22.06 3.77 -30.50
CA SER A 42 22.87 3.07 -29.55
C SER A 42 22.51 3.55 -28.14
N ASN A 43 22.14 2.60 -27.26
CA ASN A 43 21.84 2.78 -25.83
C ASN A 43 23.02 3.39 -24.99
N SER A 44 24.14 3.72 -25.63
CA SER A 44 25.31 4.32 -24.98
C SER A 44 25.16 5.81 -24.65
N SER A 45 24.14 6.51 -25.20
CA SER A 45 23.95 7.94 -24.96
C SER A 45 23.08 8.26 -23.75
N LEU A 46 22.37 7.28 -23.18
CA LEU A 46 21.57 7.47 -21.95
C LEU A 46 22.38 7.19 -20.67
N ASP A 47 23.39 6.32 -20.75
CA ASP A 47 24.29 6.06 -19.61
C ASP A 47 25.27 7.22 -19.36
N SER A 48 25.63 7.99 -20.39
CA SER A 48 26.54 9.13 -20.25
C SER A 48 25.87 10.41 -19.74
N LEU A 49 24.53 10.53 -19.79
CA LEU A 49 23.78 11.66 -19.25
C LEU A 49 23.39 11.48 -17.77
N GLN A 50 23.54 10.29 -17.21
CA GLN A 50 23.24 10.01 -15.80
C GLN A 50 24.40 10.32 -14.85
N ASP A 51 25.61 10.51 -15.35
CA ASP A 51 26.81 10.77 -14.52
C ASP A 51 27.03 12.26 -14.17
N GLU A 52 26.34 13.21 -14.80
CA GLU A 52 26.55 14.66 -14.57
C GLU A 52 25.43 15.37 -13.79
N ILE A 53 24.33 14.70 -13.44
CA ILE A 53 23.32 15.30 -12.57
C ILE A 53 23.85 15.22 -11.14
N GLN A 54 24.23 16.36 -10.56
CA GLN A 54 24.57 16.44 -9.13
C GLN A 54 23.45 15.76 -8.33
N PRO A 55 23.74 14.77 -7.50
CA PRO A 55 22.73 14.04 -6.75
C PRO A 55 21.94 15.02 -5.88
N SER A 56 20.62 14.96 -5.96
CA SER A 56 19.75 15.81 -5.15
C SER A 56 20.20 15.79 -3.67
N PRO A 57 20.04 16.90 -2.93
CA PRO A 57 20.45 16.93 -1.51
C PRO A 57 19.89 15.77 -0.70
N LEU A 58 18.65 15.34 -1.02
CA LEU A 58 18.02 14.19 -0.38
C LEU A 58 18.76 12.87 -0.66
N VAL A 59 19.23 12.66 -1.90
CA VAL A 59 20.02 11.48 -2.27
C VAL A 59 21.31 11.41 -1.46
N GLN A 60 22.01 12.54 -1.33
CA GLN A 60 23.25 12.61 -0.54
C GLN A 60 23.00 12.32 0.95
N GLN A 61 21.92 12.88 1.51
CA GLN A 61 21.54 12.62 2.90
C GLN A 61 21.22 11.15 3.15
N ILE A 62 20.44 10.50 2.26
CA ILE A 62 20.12 9.07 2.35
C ILE A 62 21.40 8.23 2.27
N LEU A 63 22.28 8.49 1.29
CA LEU A 63 23.53 7.75 1.14
C LEU A 63 24.43 7.88 2.38
N THR A 64 24.50 9.06 2.98
CA THR A 64 25.29 9.31 4.19
C THR A 64 24.69 8.60 5.40
N GLU A 65 23.38 8.69 5.60
CA GLU A 65 22.69 8.09 6.75
C GLU A 65 22.76 6.56 6.73
N TYR A 66 22.66 5.94 5.56
CA TYR A 66 22.64 4.48 5.39
C TYR A 66 23.96 3.88 4.89
N GLN A 67 25.05 4.62 4.92
CA GLN A 67 26.36 4.17 4.42
C GLN A 67 26.82 2.83 5.01
N GLY A 68 26.52 2.56 6.29
CA GLY A 68 26.87 1.31 6.98
C GLY A 68 25.95 0.13 6.72
N GLU A 69 24.75 0.37 6.15
CA GLU A 69 23.72 -0.65 5.94
C GLU A 69 23.53 -1.02 4.47
N LEU A 70 23.94 -0.13 3.57
CA LEU A 70 23.90 -0.35 2.13
C LEU A 70 25.11 -1.18 1.68
N PRO A 71 24.95 -1.97 0.60
CA PRO A 71 26.10 -2.59 -0.05
C PRO A 71 27.07 -1.53 -0.60
N PRO A 72 28.32 -1.91 -0.97
CA PRO A 72 29.28 -0.98 -1.56
C PRO A 72 28.65 -0.15 -2.68
N LEU A 73 28.96 1.15 -2.70
CA LEU A 73 28.36 2.10 -3.62
C LEU A 73 28.60 1.68 -5.08
N SER A 74 27.55 1.27 -5.74
CA SER A 74 27.52 0.86 -7.16
C SER A 74 26.47 1.66 -7.90
N ALA A 75 26.46 1.58 -9.23
CA ALA A 75 25.42 2.19 -10.07
C ALA A 75 24.00 1.73 -9.65
N SER A 76 23.86 0.44 -9.32
CA SER A 76 22.59 -0.13 -8.84
C SER A 76 22.13 0.47 -7.50
N VAL A 77 23.05 0.61 -6.53
CA VAL A 77 22.74 1.23 -5.24
C VAL A 77 22.30 2.68 -5.42
N ARG A 78 23.06 3.43 -6.23
CA ARG A 78 22.74 4.83 -6.54
C ARG A 78 21.37 4.93 -7.22
N ALA A 79 21.08 4.06 -8.19
CA ALA A 79 19.80 4.04 -8.90
C ALA A 79 18.61 3.79 -7.96
N VAL A 80 18.73 2.83 -7.01
CA VAL A 80 17.69 2.56 -5.99
C VAL A 80 17.47 3.78 -5.11
N VAL A 81 18.53 4.40 -4.59
CA VAL A 81 18.40 5.59 -3.72
C VAL A 81 17.80 6.76 -4.47
N VAL A 82 18.18 6.98 -5.74
CA VAL A 82 17.60 8.03 -6.59
C VAL A 82 16.10 7.79 -6.80
N ARG A 83 15.66 6.57 -7.10
CA ARG A 83 14.23 6.25 -7.29
C ARG A 83 13.43 6.50 -6.01
N ILE A 84 13.96 6.08 -4.86
CA ILE A 84 13.32 6.35 -3.56
C ILE A 84 13.23 7.86 -3.30
N ALA A 85 14.30 8.62 -3.57
CA ALA A 85 14.28 10.07 -3.40
C ALA A 85 13.28 10.75 -4.33
N VAL A 86 13.19 10.36 -5.60
CA VAL A 86 12.22 10.86 -6.58
C VAL A 86 10.78 10.54 -6.15
N GLU A 87 10.53 9.31 -5.66
CA GLU A 87 9.23 8.94 -5.11
C GLU A 87 8.84 9.86 -3.94
N VAL A 88 9.75 10.05 -3.00
CA VAL A 88 9.53 10.91 -1.82
C VAL A 88 9.26 12.36 -2.22
N GLU A 89 10.05 12.93 -3.13
CA GLU A 89 9.82 14.28 -3.65
C GLU A 89 8.44 14.41 -4.32
N ARG A 90 8.06 13.42 -5.12
CA ARG A 90 6.74 13.37 -5.77
C ARG A 90 5.61 13.32 -4.75
N ILE A 91 5.76 12.54 -3.67
CA ILE A 91 4.79 12.46 -2.58
C ILE A 91 4.68 13.80 -1.87
N CYS A 92 5.81 14.38 -1.47
CA CYS A 92 5.85 15.65 -0.76
C CYS A 92 5.26 16.79 -1.61
N SER A 93 5.52 16.81 -2.93
CA SER A 93 4.99 17.87 -3.80
C SER A 93 3.49 17.78 -4.07
N LYS A 94 2.92 16.56 -4.06
CA LYS A 94 1.50 16.32 -4.35
C LYS A 94 0.60 16.40 -3.11
N SER A 95 1.14 16.15 -1.93
CA SER A 95 0.35 16.12 -0.70
C SER A 95 0.13 17.55 -0.17
N GLU A 96 -1.10 18.04 -0.28
CA GLU A 96 -1.50 19.33 0.31
C GLU A 96 -1.26 19.33 1.82
N ARG A 97 -1.44 18.21 2.48
CA ARG A 97 -1.21 18.04 3.90
C ARG A 97 0.25 18.27 4.30
N ILE A 98 1.20 17.74 3.50
CA ILE A 98 2.63 17.98 3.72
C ILE A 98 2.97 19.44 3.43
N GLN A 99 2.46 19.99 2.31
CA GLN A 99 2.73 21.36 1.93
C GLN A 99 2.22 22.37 2.99
N ASN A 100 1.06 22.09 3.57
CA ASN A 100 0.45 22.93 4.61
C ASN A 100 1.05 22.72 6.01
N SER A 101 1.85 21.66 6.24
CA SER A 101 2.45 21.40 7.55
C SER A 101 3.56 22.37 7.96
N GLY A 102 4.10 23.12 7.00
CA GLY A 102 5.24 24.03 7.22
C GLY A 102 6.60 23.33 7.39
N ASP A 103 6.64 22.01 7.49
CA ASP A 103 7.86 21.22 7.74
C ASP A 103 8.10 20.14 6.69
N VAL A 104 8.14 20.58 5.42
CA VAL A 104 8.34 19.70 4.26
C VAL A 104 9.68 18.97 4.33
N ALA A 105 10.71 19.56 4.93
CA ALA A 105 12.04 18.97 5.01
C ALA A 105 12.05 17.74 5.94
N ASP A 106 11.42 17.81 7.10
CA ASP A 106 11.29 16.68 8.03
C ASP A 106 10.44 15.56 7.42
N TRP A 107 9.37 15.92 6.71
CA TRP A 107 8.54 14.95 5.99
C TRP A 107 9.32 14.19 4.93
N ARG A 108 10.18 14.88 4.15
CA ARG A 108 11.06 14.23 3.15
C ARG A 108 11.95 13.17 3.81
N MET A 109 12.62 13.56 4.89
CA MET A 109 13.51 12.63 5.59
C MET A 109 12.76 11.48 6.25
N THR A 110 11.64 11.74 6.89
CA THR A 110 10.80 10.71 7.51
C THR A 110 10.31 9.69 6.48
N LEU A 111 9.80 10.16 5.34
CA LEU A 111 9.37 9.29 4.25
C LEU A 111 10.53 8.48 3.66
N ALA A 112 11.68 9.13 3.44
CA ALA A 112 12.88 8.47 2.93
C ALA A 112 13.35 7.36 3.87
N ARG A 113 13.40 7.62 5.18
CA ARG A 113 13.74 6.63 6.22
C ARG A 113 12.79 5.44 6.22
N LEU A 114 11.49 5.69 6.13
CA LEU A 114 10.49 4.62 6.08
C LEU A 114 10.67 3.74 4.83
N ARG A 115 10.88 4.35 3.67
CA ARG A 115 11.14 3.63 2.42
C ARG A 115 12.44 2.82 2.48
N MET A 116 13.52 3.43 2.95
CA MET A 116 14.80 2.77 3.10
C MET A 116 14.75 1.63 4.11
N LYS A 117 14.15 1.84 5.28
CA LYS A 117 13.97 0.81 6.31
C LYS A 117 13.25 -0.42 5.75
N LYS A 118 12.18 -0.21 4.98
CA LYS A 118 11.42 -1.30 4.37
C LYS A 118 12.22 -2.01 3.27
N CYS A 119 12.90 -1.29 2.40
CA CYS A 119 13.78 -1.86 1.39
C CYS A 119 14.89 -2.69 2.03
N LEU A 120 15.57 -2.15 3.03
CA LEU A 120 16.65 -2.85 3.75
C LEU A 120 16.14 -4.07 4.53
N SER A 121 14.91 -4.07 5.04
CA SER A 121 14.33 -5.26 5.67
C SER A 121 14.27 -6.44 4.70
N TYR A 122 13.79 -6.23 3.48
CA TYR A 122 13.81 -7.26 2.43
C TYR A 122 15.22 -7.59 1.94
N TYR A 123 16.11 -6.60 1.86
CA TYR A 123 17.51 -6.84 1.51
C TYR A 123 18.20 -7.78 2.50
N ARG A 124 17.97 -7.61 3.81
CA ARG A 124 18.53 -8.46 4.86
C ARG A 124 18.01 -9.90 4.80
N LEU A 125 16.70 -10.07 4.52
CA LEU A 125 16.09 -11.40 4.34
C LEU A 125 16.68 -12.14 3.12
N GLY A 126 17.11 -11.41 2.10
CA GLY A 126 17.59 -11.98 0.86
C GLY A 126 16.49 -12.38 -0.11
N SER A 127 16.88 -12.75 -1.34
CA SER A 127 15.94 -12.89 -2.45
C SER A 127 14.92 -14.02 -2.26
N ARG A 128 15.30 -15.14 -1.67
CA ARG A 128 14.39 -16.28 -1.46
C ARG A 128 13.45 -16.02 -0.28
N GLN A 129 14.01 -15.75 0.89
CA GLN A 129 13.20 -15.54 2.09
C GLN A 129 12.33 -14.29 1.98
N GLY A 130 12.84 -13.20 1.38
CA GLY A 130 12.06 -11.99 1.13
C GLY A 130 10.84 -12.24 0.24
N ARG A 131 10.96 -13.09 -0.81
CA ARG A 131 9.81 -13.46 -1.64
C ARG A 131 8.80 -14.31 -0.87
N VAL A 132 9.26 -15.27 -0.07
CA VAL A 132 8.37 -16.09 0.77
C VAL A 132 7.61 -15.20 1.76
N GLU A 133 8.29 -14.30 2.44
CA GLU A 133 7.69 -13.36 3.38
C GLU A 133 6.66 -12.45 2.70
N LEU A 134 7.02 -11.86 1.56
CA LEU A 134 6.11 -11.03 0.78
C LEU A 134 4.85 -11.81 0.36
N MET A 135 5.02 -13.00 -0.23
CA MET A 135 3.89 -13.82 -0.70
C MET A 135 3.01 -14.29 0.45
N SER A 136 3.59 -14.69 1.57
CA SER A 136 2.85 -15.04 2.79
C SER A 136 2.01 -13.86 3.28
N HIS A 137 2.61 -12.66 3.32
CA HIS A 137 1.91 -11.45 3.74
C HIS A 137 0.75 -11.09 2.80
N LEU A 138 0.98 -11.10 1.47
CA LEU A 138 -0.06 -10.83 0.48
C LEU A 138 -1.18 -11.89 0.52
N SER A 139 -0.84 -13.17 0.65
CA SER A 139 -1.81 -14.27 0.77
C SER A 139 -2.72 -14.06 1.98
N THR A 140 -2.16 -13.68 3.12
CA THR A 140 -2.94 -13.38 4.33
C THR A 140 -3.95 -12.25 4.11
N MET A 141 -3.54 -11.20 3.37
CA MET A 141 -4.42 -10.05 3.07
C MET A 141 -5.62 -10.42 2.20
N VAL A 142 -5.47 -11.39 1.29
CA VAL A 142 -6.51 -11.76 0.32
C VAL A 142 -7.30 -13.00 0.70
N TYR A 143 -6.80 -13.79 1.65
CA TYR A 143 -7.36 -15.11 2.00
C TYR A 143 -8.88 -15.12 2.21
N ARG A 144 -9.42 -14.10 2.88
CA ARG A 144 -10.85 -13.98 3.16
C ARG A 144 -11.67 -13.44 1.99
N HIS A 145 -11.00 -12.83 1.01
CA HIS A 145 -11.65 -12.10 -0.09
C HIS A 145 -11.61 -12.86 -1.40
N ILE A 146 -10.76 -13.88 -1.51
CA ILE A 146 -10.57 -14.64 -2.75
C ILE A 146 -11.71 -15.61 -3.03
N ALA A 147 -12.38 -16.12 -1.98
CA ALA A 147 -13.51 -17.01 -2.10
C ALA A 147 -14.77 -16.33 -1.56
N PRO A 148 -15.86 -16.23 -2.33
CA PRO A 148 -17.15 -15.78 -1.83
C PRO A 148 -17.61 -16.67 -0.65
N HIS A 149 -18.27 -16.07 0.34
CA HIS A 149 -18.77 -16.80 1.52
C HIS A 149 -19.72 -17.96 1.18
N GLN A 150 -20.29 -17.99 -0.02
CA GLN A 150 -21.21 -19.01 -0.49
C GLN A 150 -20.52 -20.19 -1.20
N SER A 151 -19.24 -20.06 -1.58
CA SER A 151 -18.50 -21.13 -2.22
C SER A 151 -17.80 -21.99 -1.16
N GLN A 152 -18.21 -23.26 -1.06
CA GLN A 152 -17.52 -24.27 -0.24
C GLN A 152 -16.26 -24.76 -0.97
N LEU A 153 -15.33 -23.86 -1.28
CA LEU A 153 -14.06 -24.21 -1.87
C LEU A 153 -13.25 -25.05 -0.86
N GLY A 154 -12.81 -26.22 -1.26
CA GLY A 154 -11.85 -27.01 -0.51
C GLY A 154 -10.53 -26.24 -0.30
N PHE A 155 -9.73 -26.64 0.67
CA PHE A 155 -8.45 -25.97 1.00
C PHE A 155 -7.53 -25.85 -0.23
N SER A 156 -7.39 -26.91 -1.02
CA SER A 156 -6.54 -26.93 -2.24
C SER A 156 -7.01 -25.94 -3.30
N ALA A 157 -8.32 -25.89 -3.58
CA ALA A 157 -8.89 -24.99 -4.58
C ALA A 157 -8.72 -23.51 -4.17
N ARG A 158 -8.88 -23.21 -2.89
CA ARG A 158 -8.64 -21.86 -2.37
C ARG A 158 -7.17 -21.47 -2.47
N TYR A 159 -6.26 -22.38 -2.17
CA TYR A 159 -4.82 -22.14 -2.29
C TYR A 159 -4.44 -21.82 -3.74
N ASN A 160 -4.90 -22.62 -4.70
CA ASN A 160 -4.65 -22.40 -6.13
C ASN A 160 -5.23 -21.05 -6.59
N ALA A 161 -6.45 -20.71 -6.18
CA ALA A 161 -7.07 -19.44 -6.51
C ALA A 161 -6.27 -18.22 -5.97
N ILE A 162 -5.68 -18.33 -4.77
CA ILE A 162 -4.80 -17.31 -4.21
C ILE A 162 -3.52 -17.19 -5.04
N GLU A 163 -2.92 -18.30 -5.41
CA GLU A 163 -1.70 -18.35 -6.22
C GLU A 163 -1.92 -17.71 -7.59
N ASP A 164 -2.99 -18.09 -8.30
CA ASP A 164 -3.36 -17.53 -9.60
C ASP A 164 -3.62 -16.01 -9.52
N PHE A 165 -4.36 -15.60 -8.49
CA PHE A 165 -4.59 -14.19 -8.24
C PHE A 165 -3.27 -13.42 -8.03
N LEU A 166 -2.37 -13.93 -7.18
CA LEU A 166 -1.11 -13.28 -6.88
C LEU A 166 -0.17 -13.23 -8.08
N GLN A 167 -0.19 -14.22 -8.96
CA GLN A 167 0.55 -14.19 -10.23
C GLN A 167 0.07 -13.03 -11.11
N GLY A 168 -1.24 -12.90 -11.30
CA GLY A 168 -1.83 -11.78 -12.05
C GLY A 168 -1.54 -10.41 -11.40
N PHE A 169 -1.65 -10.34 -10.07
CA PHE A 169 -1.35 -9.13 -9.32
C PHE A 169 0.13 -8.71 -9.44
N ASN A 170 1.07 -9.64 -9.41
CA ASN A 170 2.49 -9.36 -9.60
C ASN A 170 2.80 -8.74 -10.97
N VAL A 171 2.09 -9.15 -12.02
CA VAL A 171 2.22 -8.55 -13.36
C VAL A 171 1.73 -7.09 -13.34
N GLU A 172 0.61 -6.83 -12.68
CA GLU A 172 0.08 -5.45 -12.49
C GLU A 172 1.10 -4.59 -11.73
N VAL A 173 1.64 -5.10 -10.63
CA VAL A 173 2.63 -4.40 -9.80
C VAL A 173 3.90 -4.07 -10.58
N LEU A 174 4.41 -5.01 -11.38
CA LEU A 174 5.61 -4.77 -12.19
C LEU A 174 5.40 -3.65 -13.22
N LYS A 175 4.23 -3.63 -13.87
CA LYS A 175 3.86 -2.54 -14.77
C LYS A 175 3.77 -1.20 -14.02
N ALA A 176 3.15 -1.18 -12.84
CA ALA A 176 3.06 -0.01 -12.01
C ALA A 176 4.45 0.49 -11.55
N PHE A 177 5.32 -0.43 -11.12
CA PHE A 177 6.70 -0.10 -10.72
C PHE A 177 7.50 0.56 -11.85
N ARG A 178 7.43 -0.01 -13.04
CA ARG A 178 8.08 0.55 -14.24
C ARG A 178 7.56 1.95 -14.56
N ARG A 179 6.25 2.12 -14.60
CA ARG A 179 5.60 3.40 -14.89
C ARG A 179 5.96 4.48 -13.85
N GLU A 180 5.85 4.16 -12.58
CA GLU A 180 6.07 5.13 -11.49
C GLU A 180 7.53 5.56 -11.34
N ASN A 181 8.46 4.71 -11.78
CA ASN A 181 9.90 4.99 -11.77
C ASN A 181 10.47 5.37 -13.15
N ASN A 182 9.61 5.58 -14.15
CA ASN A 182 10.00 5.90 -15.54
C ASN A 182 11.00 4.89 -16.13
N LEU A 183 10.80 3.60 -15.87
CA LEU A 183 11.65 2.51 -16.35
C LEU A 183 11.11 1.92 -17.65
N GLY A 184 12.02 1.40 -18.49
CA GLY A 184 11.64 0.74 -19.75
C GLY A 184 10.75 -0.50 -19.51
N ALA A 185 10.00 -0.89 -20.56
CA ALA A 185 9.08 -2.02 -20.48
C ALA A 185 9.78 -3.37 -20.24
N ASP A 186 11.05 -3.47 -20.57
CA ASP A 186 11.93 -4.64 -20.41
C ASP A 186 12.68 -4.66 -19.06
N TYR A 187 12.58 -3.59 -18.25
CA TYR A 187 13.26 -3.52 -16.96
C TYR A 187 12.83 -4.67 -16.05
N CYS A 188 13.84 -5.30 -15.44
CA CYS A 188 13.67 -6.32 -14.40
C CYS A 188 14.72 -6.10 -13.31
N PRO A 189 14.38 -6.23 -12.01
CA PRO A 189 15.37 -6.16 -10.94
C PRO A 189 16.47 -7.20 -11.13
N LYS A 190 17.75 -6.75 -11.24
CA LYS A 190 18.90 -7.63 -11.50
C LYS A 190 19.73 -7.89 -10.23
N THR A 191 19.79 -6.91 -9.34
CA THR A 191 20.56 -7.01 -8.10
C THR A 191 19.66 -7.34 -6.91
N ARG A 192 20.28 -7.83 -5.83
CA ARG A 192 19.56 -8.13 -4.58
C ARG A 192 18.88 -6.89 -3.99
N LEU A 193 19.50 -5.71 -4.12
CA LEU A 193 18.93 -4.46 -3.60
C LEU A 193 17.75 -3.99 -4.47
N GLU A 194 17.87 -4.05 -5.78
CA GLU A 194 16.75 -3.74 -6.69
C GLU A 194 15.55 -4.68 -6.48
N LEU A 195 15.82 -5.97 -6.23
CA LEU A 195 14.77 -6.92 -5.89
C LEU A 195 14.11 -6.56 -4.54
N ALA A 196 14.90 -6.15 -3.55
CA ALA A 196 14.37 -5.71 -2.26
C ALA A 196 13.52 -4.44 -2.39
N GLU A 197 13.95 -3.48 -3.21
CA GLU A 197 13.17 -2.30 -3.56
C GLU A 197 11.83 -2.68 -4.21
N TYR A 198 11.87 -3.58 -5.19
CA TYR A 198 10.65 -4.07 -5.87
C TYR A 198 9.70 -4.78 -4.89
N MET A 199 10.23 -5.62 -3.98
CA MET A 199 9.41 -6.26 -2.94
C MET A 199 8.78 -5.25 -1.98
N ALA A 200 9.55 -4.25 -1.55
CA ALA A 200 9.04 -3.16 -0.71
C ALA A 200 7.95 -2.36 -1.42
N PHE A 201 8.15 -2.03 -2.69
CA PHE A 201 7.15 -1.38 -3.54
C PHE A 201 5.89 -2.24 -3.69
N THR A 202 6.04 -3.54 -3.92
CA THR A 202 4.91 -4.49 -4.08
C THR A 202 4.02 -4.48 -2.85
N GLU A 203 4.60 -4.56 -1.65
CA GLU A 203 3.84 -4.51 -0.40
C GLU A 203 3.12 -3.17 -0.22
N GLN A 204 3.77 -2.06 -0.54
CA GLN A 204 3.15 -0.73 -0.46
C GLN A 204 2.04 -0.56 -1.48
N TYR A 205 2.25 -1.02 -2.71
CA TYR A 205 1.25 -0.99 -3.77
C TYR A 205 0.01 -1.79 -3.37
N ALA A 206 0.17 -2.97 -2.81
CA ALA A 206 -0.91 -3.80 -2.30
C ALA A 206 -1.73 -3.09 -1.20
N LYS A 207 -1.06 -2.37 -0.31
CA LYS A 207 -1.66 -1.64 0.82
C LYS A 207 -2.23 -0.27 0.46
N ARG A 208 -2.09 0.21 -0.78
CA ARG A 208 -2.68 1.49 -1.20
C ARG A 208 -4.17 1.51 -0.90
N ARG A 209 -4.63 2.60 -0.32
CA ARG A 209 -6.04 2.77 0.02
C ARG A 209 -6.75 3.47 -1.14
N ILE A 210 -7.84 2.88 -1.59
CA ILE A 210 -8.71 3.42 -2.63
C ILE A 210 -10.01 3.87 -1.96
N THR A 211 -10.38 5.11 -2.16
CA THR A 211 -11.67 5.63 -1.69
C THR A 211 -12.75 5.25 -2.69
N LEU A 212 -13.75 4.52 -2.22
CA LEU A 212 -14.91 4.11 -2.99
C LEU A 212 -16.05 5.13 -2.83
N SER A 213 -17.01 5.09 -3.73
CA SER A 213 -18.25 5.83 -3.59
C SER A 213 -18.89 5.54 -2.23
N GLY A 214 -19.23 6.58 -1.44
CA GLY A 214 -19.73 6.44 -0.07
C GLY A 214 -18.64 6.51 1.02
N GLN A 215 -17.50 7.14 0.75
CA GLN A 215 -16.41 7.42 1.69
C GLN A 215 -15.78 6.18 2.37
N ARG A 216 -16.03 4.99 1.84
CA ARG A 216 -15.35 3.77 2.31
C ARG A 216 -13.99 3.65 1.64
N THR A 217 -12.94 3.50 2.44
CA THR A 217 -11.59 3.24 1.93
C THR A 217 -11.26 1.77 2.08
N GLN A 218 -10.68 1.17 1.02
CA GLN A 218 -10.27 -0.23 1.00
C GLN A 218 -8.87 -0.38 0.43
N GLN A 219 -8.14 -1.42 0.83
CA GLN A 219 -6.83 -1.70 0.27
C GLN A 219 -6.95 -2.18 -1.18
N LEU A 220 -6.02 -1.73 -2.03
CA LEU A 220 -6.03 -2.06 -3.46
C LEU A 220 -6.04 -3.57 -3.70
N ILE A 221 -5.19 -4.33 -3.01
CA ILE A 221 -5.12 -5.79 -3.18
C ILE A 221 -6.44 -6.47 -2.81
N VAL A 222 -7.14 -5.99 -1.78
CA VAL A 222 -8.45 -6.53 -1.38
C VAL A 222 -9.50 -6.26 -2.45
N LEU A 223 -9.53 -5.04 -3.01
CA LEU A 223 -10.42 -4.71 -4.14
C LEU A 223 -10.16 -5.60 -5.36
N ARG A 224 -8.88 -5.84 -5.66
CA ARG A 224 -8.50 -6.71 -6.78
C ARG A 224 -8.90 -8.16 -6.52
N ALA A 225 -8.73 -8.66 -5.28
CA ALA A 225 -9.13 -10.01 -4.88
C ALA A 225 -10.64 -10.22 -4.96
N GLN A 226 -11.42 -9.26 -4.49
CA GLN A 226 -12.89 -9.29 -4.62
C GLN A 226 -13.33 -9.31 -6.09
N GLY A 227 -12.74 -8.45 -6.92
CA GLY A 227 -13.03 -8.44 -8.36
C GLY A 227 -12.56 -9.71 -9.09
N TYR A 228 -11.52 -10.37 -8.61
CA TYR A 228 -11.08 -11.68 -9.12
C TYR A 228 -12.08 -12.77 -8.73
N ALA A 229 -12.47 -12.84 -7.46
CA ALA A 229 -13.43 -13.82 -6.96
C ALA A 229 -14.81 -13.72 -7.65
N GLN A 230 -15.24 -12.50 -8.01
CA GLN A 230 -16.51 -12.29 -8.76
C GLN A 230 -16.45 -12.77 -10.21
N ARG A 231 -15.26 -12.86 -10.80
CA ARG A 231 -15.05 -13.30 -12.18
C ARG A 231 -14.84 -14.80 -12.32
N GLN A 232 -14.53 -15.50 -11.24
CA GLN A 232 -14.48 -16.94 -11.27
C GLN A 232 -15.90 -17.49 -11.43
N PRO A 233 -16.15 -18.38 -12.41
CA PRO A 233 -17.43 -19.06 -12.48
C PRO A 233 -17.62 -19.84 -11.16
N PRO A 234 -18.83 -19.85 -10.60
CA PRO A 234 -19.13 -20.76 -9.51
C PRO A 234 -18.71 -22.16 -9.95
N GLU A 235 -18.09 -22.97 -9.09
CA GLU A 235 -17.86 -24.38 -9.33
C GLU A 235 -19.25 -25.08 -9.47
N ALA A 236 -19.88 -24.90 -10.62
CA ALA A 236 -20.96 -25.74 -11.06
C ALA A 236 -20.28 -26.97 -11.67
N VAL A 237 -20.70 -28.16 -11.23
CA VAL A 237 -20.54 -29.38 -12.02
C VAL A 237 -20.95 -29.01 -13.44
N ILE A 238 -19.96 -28.86 -14.33
CA ILE A 238 -20.24 -28.47 -15.71
C ILE A 238 -20.97 -29.63 -16.33
N ASP A 239 -22.29 -29.50 -16.42
CA ASP A 239 -23.05 -30.31 -17.35
C ASP A 239 -22.62 -29.84 -18.74
N LEU A 240 -21.86 -30.71 -19.41
CA LEU A 240 -21.19 -30.40 -20.69
C LEU A 240 -22.19 -30.01 -21.78
N GLU A 241 -23.46 -30.43 -21.63
CA GLU A 241 -24.55 -30.06 -22.54
C GLU A 241 -25.03 -28.61 -22.35
N LEU A 242 -24.96 -28.05 -21.11
CA LEU A 242 -25.35 -26.67 -20.84
C LEU A 242 -24.29 -25.65 -21.26
N ALA A 243 -23.00 -26.09 -21.36
CA ALA A 243 -21.89 -25.22 -21.74
C ALA A 243 -21.89 -24.85 -23.24
N MET A 244 -22.62 -25.60 -24.07
CA MET A 244 -22.73 -25.32 -25.50
C MET A 244 -23.76 -24.23 -25.85
N ASP A 245 -24.62 -23.84 -24.92
CA ASP A 245 -25.71 -22.89 -25.18
C ASP A 245 -25.51 -21.48 -24.60
N SER A 246 -24.40 -21.24 -23.90
CA SER A 246 -24.15 -19.96 -23.22
C SER A 246 -23.10 -19.09 -23.92
N ALA A 247 -23.38 -18.69 -25.16
CA ALA A 247 -22.60 -17.67 -25.89
C ALA A 247 -22.77 -16.23 -25.38
N LYS A 248 -23.31 -16.01 -24.18
CA LYS A 248 -23.59 -14.68 -23.61
C LYS A 248 -22.59 -14.12 -22.59
N GLY A 249 -21.54 -14.87 -22.26
CA GLY A 249 -20.55 -14.46 -21.27
C GLY A 249 -19.33 -13.70 -21.82
N GLU A 250 -19.06 -13.81 -23.13
CA GLU A 250 -17.82 -13.30 -23.73
C GLU A 250 -17.77 -11.77 -23.85
N ASP A 251 -18.89 -11.10 -24.07
CA ASP A 251 -18.92 -9.63 -24.24
C ASP A 251 -18.55 -8.85 -22.97
N ALA A 252 -18.91 -9.36 -21.80
CA ALA A 252 -18.59 -8.72 -20.53
C ALA A 252 -17.10 -8.86 -20.17
N GLU A 253 -16.47 -9.99 -20.51
CA GLU A 253 -15.04 -10.22 -20.33
C GLU A 253 -14.18 -9.41 -21.32
N LEU A 254 -14.61 -9.29 -22.58
CA LEU A 254 -13.95 -8.48 -23.61
C LEU A 254 -13.94 -7.00 -23.21
N HIS A 255 -15.06 -6.47 -22.66
CA HIS A 255 -15.15 -5.08 -22.18
C HIS A 255 -14.23 -4.84 -20.96
N SER A 256 -14.08 -5.79 -20.03
CA SER A 256 -13.21 -5.65 -18.86
C SER A 256 -11.73 -5.74 -19.21
N ARG A 257 -11.38 -6.35 -20.33
CA ARG A 257 -10.03 -6.48 -20.90
C ARG A 257 -9.66 -5.35 -21.86
N SER A 258 -10.59 -4.43 -22.15
CA SER A 258 -10.31 -3.30 -23.01
C SER A 258 -9.11 -2.50 -22.46
N PRO A 259 -8.10 -2.20 -23.29
CA PRO A 259 -6.93 -1.42 -22.88
C PRO A 259 -7.32 -0.07 -22.27
N MET A 260 -8.40 0.53 -22.75
CA MET A 260 -8.91 1.81 -22.28
C MET A 260 -9.47 1.70 -20.85
N VAL A 261 -10.22 0.65 -20.53
CA VAL A 261 -10.72 0.41 -19.16
C VAL A 261 -9.58 0.09 -18.20
N GLN A 262 -8.56 -0.64 -18.66
CA GLN A 262 -7.36 -0.88 -17.88
C GLN A 262 -6.58 0.43 -17.63
N GLN A 263 -6.43 1.27 -18.64
CA GLN A 263 -5.75 2.56 -18.52
C GLN A 263 -6.48 3.50 -17.57
N VAL A 264 -7.81 3.61 -17.66
CA VAL A 264 -8.62 4.42 -16.73
C VAL A 264 -8.51 3.88 -15.29
N ARG A 265 -8.56 2.57 -15.10
CA ARG A 265 -8.32 1.95 -13.77
C ARG A 265 -6.93 2.26 -13.22
N GLU A 266 -5.92 2.16 -14.07
CA GLU A 266 -4.53 2.45 -13.69
C GLU A 266 -4.36 3.93 -13.33
N GLN A 267 -5.00 4.82 -14.09
CA GLN A 267 -5.01 6.26 -13.82
C GLN A 267 -5.76 6.57 -12.51
N MET A 268 -6.93 5.99 -12.28
CA MET A 268 -7.66 6.14 -11.01
C MET A 268 -6.83 5.66 -9.81
N VAL A 269 -6.08 4.55 -9.95
CA VAL A 269 -5.19 4.06 -8.89
C VAL A 269 -4.01 5.01 -8.67
N ALA A 270 -3.47 5.61 -9.74
CA ALA A 270 -2.37 6.56 -9.63
C ALA A 270 -2.79 7.90 -9.02
N GLU A 271 -4.03 8.33 -9.28
CA GLU A 271 -4.59 9.61 -8.83
C GLU A 271 -5.23 9.53 -7.43
N ALA A 272 -5.78 8.35 -7.05
CA ALA A 272 -6.59 8.19 -5.84
C ALA A 272 -5.81 8.12 -4.53
N VAL A 273 -4.48 8.16 -4.54
CA VAL A 273 -3.71 7.87 -3.34
C VAL A 273 -2.84 9.04 -2.94
N ASP A 274 -3.25 9.76 -1.88
CA ASP A 274 -2.29 10.46 -1.04
C ASP A 274 -1.59 9.43 -0.13
N PRO A 275 -0.34 9.02 -0.45
CA PRO A 275 0.39 8.05 0.36
C PRO A 275 0.71 8.56 1.76
N THR A 276 0.52 9.84 2.03
CA THR A 276 0.69 10.49 3.32
C THR A 276 -0.23 9.87 4.36
N ASP A 277 -1.47 9.52 4.00
CA ASP A 277 -2.41 8.88 4.91
C ASP A 277 -1.90 7.53 5.43
N SER A 278 -1.29 6.73 4.54
CA SER A 278 -0.74 5.43 4.95
C SER A 278 0.47 5.60 5.88
N VAL A 279 1.31 6.59 5.62
CA VAL A 279 2.50 6.88 6.42
C VAL A 279 2.14 7.40 7.80
N ILE A 280 1.21 8.37 7.88
CA ILE A 280 0.73 8.90 9.16
C ILE A 280 0.08 7.78 9.97
N ARG A 281 -0.75 6.95 9.34
CA ARG A 281 -1.39 5.82 10.00
C ARG A 281 -0.35 4.83 10.55
N ASP A 282 0.63 4.44 9.75
CA ASP A 282 1.68 3.51 10.18
C ASP A 282 2.50 4.11 11.32
N ARG A 283 2.76 5.42 11.31
CA ARG A 283 3.38 6.14 12.43
C ARG A 283 2.50 6.14 13.67
N VAL A 284 1.20 6.43 13.54
CA VAL A 284 0.25 6.36 14.68
C VAL A 284 0.23 4.97 15.29
N ILE A 285 0.21 3.92 14.46
CA ILE A 285 0.22 2.53 14.93
C ILE A 285 1.52 2.21 15.66
N THR A 286 2.68 2.58 15.10
CA THR A 286 3.99 2.34 15.72
C THR A 286 4.08 3.04 17.07
N GLU A 287 3.74 4.32 17.13
CA GLU A 287 3.78 5.10 18.37
C GLU A 287 2.75 4.61 19.42
N LEU A 288 1.61 4.08 18.96
CA LEU A 288 0.63 3.45 19.86
C LEU A 288 1.16 2.14 20.44
N ILE A 289 1.84 1.31 19.64
CA ILE A 289 2.47 0.10 20.11
C ILE A 289 3.54 0.42 21.15
N GLU A 290 4.45 1.34 20.84
CA GLU A 290 5.50 1.80 21.76
C GLU A 290 4.89 2.31 23.07
N TYR A 291 3.85 3.15 23.00
CA TYR A 291 3.13 3.63 24.18
C TYR A 291 2.52 2.48 25.00
N LEU A 292 1.88 1.49 24.36
CA LEU A 292 1.28 0.34 25.07
C LEU A 292 2.36 -0.52 25.75
N GLU A 293 3.50 -0.72 25.09
CA GLU A 293 4.65 -1.43 25.66
C GLU A 293 5.22 -0.69 26.87
N GLU A 294 5.41 0.65 26.79
CA GLU A 294 5.84 1.49 27.92
C GLU A 294 4.87 1.44 29.12
N GLN A 295 3.56 1.27 28.83
CA GLN A 295 2.55 1.11 29.88
C GLN A 295 2.42 -0.32 30.40
N GLY A 296 3.25 -1.27 29.93
CA GLY A 296 3.23 -2.69 30.33
C GLY A 296 1.96 -3.42 29.86
N GLN A 297 1.37 -3.00 28.74
CA GLN A 297 0.10 -3.53 28.22
C GLN A 297 0.34 -4.46 27.02
N SER A 298 1.14 -5.52 27.20
CA SER A 298 1.49 -6.48 26.13
C SER A 298 0.26 -7.13 25.49
N ASP A 299 -0.75 -7.50 26.30
CA ASP A 299 -1.99 -8.11 25.80
C ASP A 299 -2.75 -7.15 24.85
N CYS A 300 -2.68 -5.83 25.13
CA CYS A 300 -3.28 -4.83 24.26
C CYS A 300 -2.51 -4.68 22.93
N VAL A 301 -1.20 -4.89 22.95
CA VAL A 301 -0.36 -4.90 21.74
C VAL A 301 -0.72 -6.09 20.87
N GLU A 302 -0.78 -7.29 21.45
CA GLU A 302 -1.16 -8.51 20.72
C GLU A 302 -2.57 -8.38 20.12
N TYR A 303 -3.52 -7.88 20.93
CA TYR A 303 -4.87 -7.62 20.46
C TYR A 303 -4.89 -6.62 19.27
N LEU A 304 -4.13 -5.53 19.36
CA LEU A 304 -4.01 -4.55 18.28
C LEU A 304 -3.44 -5.18 16.99
N VAL A 305 -2.36 -5.95 17.11
CA VAL A 305 -1.71 -6.62 15.96
C VAL A 305 -2.68 -7.59 15.28
N LEU A 306 -3.45 -8.37 16.05
CA LEU A 306 -4.44 -9.29 15.49
C LEU A 306 -5.60 -8.54 14.83
N LYS A 307 -6.04 -7.42 15.40
CA LYS A 307 -7.05 -6.55 14.79
C LYS A 307 -6.57 -5.89 13.50
N LEU A 308 -5.30 -5.50 13.41
CA LEU A 308 -4.71 -4.96 12.19
C LEU A 308 -4.57 -6.01 11.07
N LYS A 309 -4.59 -7.30 11.43
CA LYS A 309 -4.66 -8.42 10.48
C LYS A 309 -6.10 -8.79 10.10
N ASP A 310 -7.08 -7.97 10.46
CA ASP A 310 -8.52 -8.17 10.21
C ASP A 310 -9.11 -9.47 10.78
N LEU A 311 -8.53 -10.00 11.86
CA LEU A 311 -9.07 -11.17 12.55
C LEU A 311 -10.41 -10.83 13.23
N SER A 312 -11.37 -11.74 13.13
CA SER A 312 -12.66 -11.63 13.81
C SER A 312 -12.51 -11.84 15.32
N ALA A 313 -13.48 -11.38 16.10
CA ALA A 313 -13.45 -11.53 17.55
C ALA A 313 -13.30 -12.98 18.01
N PRO A 314 -14.02 -13.98 17.45
CA PRO A 314 -13.83 -15.39 17.83
C PRO A 314 -12.42 -15.91 17.53
N GLU A 315 -11.84 -15.55 16.38
CA GLU A 315 -10.47 -15.97 16.02
C GLU A 315 -9.41 -15.37 16.96
N ILE A 316 -9.63 -14.12 17.42
CA ILE A 316 -8.75 -13.49 18.42
C ILE A 316 -8.90 -14.21 19.77
N ASP A 317 -10.13 -14.56 20.17
CA ASP A 317 -10.39 -15.29 21.41
C ASP A 317 -9.67 -16.64 21.40
N ASP A 318 -9.76 -17.38 20.29
CA ASP A 318 -9.10 -18.68 20.14
C ASP A 318 -7.58 -18.57 20.19
N LEU A 319 -7.00 -17.56 19.50
CA LEU A 319 -5.55 -17.35 19.45
C LEU A 319 -4.96 -16.90 20.79
N LEU A 320 -5.67 -16.04 21.52
CA LEU A 320 -5.23 -15.52 22.82
C LEU A 320 -5.72 -16.36 24.00
N GLY A 321 -6.52 -17.42 23.76
CA GLY A 321 -7.10 -18.26 24.80
C GLY A 321 -8.05 -17.51 25.73
N LEU A 322 -8.81 -16.55 25.20
CA LEU A 322 -9.66 -15.66 25.99
C LEU A 322 -11.10 -16.18 26.08
N SER A 323 -11.65 -16.13 27.27
CA SER A 323 -13.10 -16.21 27.45
C SER A 323 -13.78 -14.90 27.00
N PRO A 324 -15.09 -14.92 26.66
CA PRO A 324 -15.81 -13.70 26.25
C PRO A 324 -15.70 -12.55 27.27
N ARG A 325 -15.72 -12.85 28.55
CA ARG A 325 -15.55 -11.83 29.62
C ARG A 325 -14.14 -11.22 29.63
N GLN A 326 -13.11 -12.04 29.43
CA GLN A 326 -11.73 -11.58 29.37
C GLN A 326 -11.51 -10.70 28.11
N ARG A 327 -12.10 -11.09 26.97
CA ARG A 327 -12.09 -10.25 25.76
C ARG A 327 -12.71 -8.89 26.01
N ASP A 328 -13.92 -8.84 26.62
CA ASP A 328 -14.62 -7.59 26.89
C ASP A 328 -13.80 -6.68 27.82
N TYR A 329 -13.15 -7.26 28.83
CA TYR A 329 -12.24 -6.52 29.71
C TYR A 329 -11.00 -6.02 28.97
N LEU A 330 -10.41 -6.85 28.11
CA LEU A 330 -9.27 -6.47 27.27
C LEU A 330 -9.65 -5.33 26.30
N GLN A 331 -10.82 -5.40 25.68
CA GLN A 331 -11.32 -4.34 24.79
C GLN A 331 -11.54 -3.02 25.53
N GLN A 332 -12.12 -3.04 26.73
CA GLN A 332 -12.30 -1.85 27.54
C GLN A 332 -10.96 -1.22 27.93
N ARG A 333 -10.00 -2.06 28.37
CA ARG A 333 -8.65 -1.63 28.72
C ARG A 333 -7.93 -1.05 27.50
N PHE A 334 -8.00 -1.72 26.36
CA PHE A 334 -7.45 -1.25 25.10
C PHE A 334 -8.07 0.10 24.70
N LYS A 335 -9.39 0.22 24.71
CA LYS A 335 -10.11 1.48 24.41
C LYS A 335 -9.63 2.62 25.33
N TYR A 336 -9.50 2.37 26.63
CA TYR A 336 -8.99 3.35 27.57
C TYR A 336 -7.59 3.87 27.19
N HIS A 337 -6.67 2.95 26.85
CA HIS A 337 -5.31 3.31 26.48
C HIS A 337 -5.25 4.06 25.14
N VAL A 338 -6.04 3.66 24.15
CA VAL A 338 -6.14 4.35 22.85
C VAL A 338 -6.67 5.78 23.06
N GLU A 339 -7.72 5.95 23.85
CA GLU A 339 -8.26 7.28 24.17
C GLU A 339 -7.24 8.15 24.89
N LYS A 340 -6.51 7.61 25.86
CA LYS A 340 -5.46 8.32 26.59
C LYS A 340 -4.30 8.69 25.66
N PHE A 341 -3.88 7.81 24.78
CA PHE A 341 -2.88 8.08 23.75
C PHE A 341 -3.32 9.21 22.81
N ALA A 342 -4.53 9.10 22.26
CA ALA A 342 -5.07 10.05 21.31
C ALA A 342 -5.31 11.46 21.89
N ARG A 343 -5.65 11.58 23.19
CA ARG A 343 -5.99 12.86 23.82
C ARG A 343 -4.84 13.52 24.55
N SER A 344 -3.88 12.72 25.05
CA SER A 344 -2.86 13.26 25.97
C SER A 344 -1.44 13.01 25.49
N HIS A 345 -1.14 11.83 24.95
CA HIS A 345 0.23 11.45 24.65
C HIS A 345 0.68 11.95 23.26
N ARG A 346 -0.11 11.66 22.23
CA ARG A 346 0.19 12.00 20.82
C ARG A 346 -1.00 12.64 20.11
N TRP A 347 -1.71 13.55 20.78
CA TRP A 347 -2.92 14.16 20.25
C TRP A 347 -2.70 14.80 18.86
N GLN A 348 -1.58 15.50 18.65
CA GLN A 348 -1.26 16.15 17.39
C GLN A 348 -1.19 15.13 16.23
N LEU A 349 -0.42 14.06 16.43
CA LEU A 349 -0.26 13.01 15.44
C LEU A 349 -1.60 12.32 15.08
N VAL A 350 -2.41 12.03 16.11
CA VAL A 350 -3.71 11.37 15.90
C VAL A 350 -4.69 12.34 15.22
N HIS A 351 -4.73 13.61 15.61
CA HIS A 351 -5.62 14.59 14.97
C HIS A 351 -5.18 14.90 13.54
N GLN A 352 -3.87 14.94 13.27
CA GLN A 352 -3.32 15.05 11.94
C GLN A 352 -3.77 13.86 11.05
N TRP A 353 -3.72 12.65 11.58
CA TRP A 353 -4.22 11.47 10.88
C TRP A 353 -5.71 11.55 10.58
N LEU A 354 -6.50 12.02 11.54
CA LEU A 354 -7.95 12.15 11.39
C LEU A 354 -8.38 13.36 10.53
N GLY A 355 -7.45 14.19 10.06
CA GLY A 355 -7.78 15.45 9.39
C GLY A 355 -8.51 16.42 10.32
N ALA A 356 -8.21 16.38 11.60
CA ALA A 356 -8.85 17.18 12.65
C ALA A 356 -7.82 18.03 13.40
N ASP A 357 -6.84 18.56 12.69
CA ASP A 357 -5.86 19.49 13.22
C ASP A 357 -6.48 20.83 13.62
N LEU A 358 -5.75 21.61 14.38
CA LEU A 358 -6.16 22.98 14.73
C LEU A 358 -6.35 23.84 13.47
N ASP A 359 -5.49 23.67 12.46
CA ASP A 359 -5.58 24.39 11.19
C ASP A 359 -6.82 23.98 10.36
N GLN A 360 -7.38 22.81 10.65
CA GLN A 360 -8.61 22.28 10.05
C GLN A 360 -9.81 22.39 11.01
N ASN A 361 -9.80 23.36 11.91
CA ASN A 361 -10.89 23.62 12.87
C ASN A 361 -11.26 22.39 13.71
N LEU A 362 -10.30 21.56 14.09
CA LEU A 362 -10.49 20.26 14.78
C LEU A 362 -11.48 19.33 14.05
N GLY A 363 -11.52 19.41 12.71
CA GLY A 363 -12.39 18.61 11.87
C GLY A 363 -13.85 19.05 11.84
N MET A 364 -14.14 20.28 12.25
CA MET A 364 -15.48 20.88 12.23
C MET A 364 -15.67 21.77 10.99
N PRO A 365 -16.84 21.72 10.30
CA PRO A 365 -17.21 22.71 9.32
C PRO A 365 -17.24 24.13 9.92
N GLN A 366 -17.03 25.17 9.10
CA GLN A 366 -16.89 26.56 9.55
C GLN A 366 -18.01 27.02 10.49
N GLN A 367 -19.27 26.77 10.15
CA GLN A 367 -20.41 27.14 10.99
C GLN A 367 -20.40 26.48 12.37
N GLN A 368 -20.03 25.20 12.40
CA GLN A 368 -19.93 24.43 13.65
C GLN A 368 -18.75 24.89 14.50
N TRP A 369 -17.64 25.24 13.84
CA TRP A 369 -16.48 25.81 14.50
C TRP A 369 -16.79 27.15 15.16
N GLU A 370 -17.47 28.07 14.49
CA GLU A 370 -17.91 29.34 15.05
C GLU A 370 -18.86 29.14 16.23
N ALA A 371 -19.83 28.24 16.12
CA ALA A 371 -20.71 27.87 17.21
C ALA A 371 -19.95 27.19 18.37
N PHE A 372 -18.90 26.44 18.11
CA PHE A 372 -18.04 25.89 19.15
C PHE A 372 -17.25 27.00 19.87
N LEU A 373 -16.61 27.91 19.12
CA LEU A 373 -15.86 29.01 19.69
C LEU A 373 -16.71 29.90 20.59
N SER A 374 -17.97 30.16 20.22
CA SER A 374 -18.89 30.98 21.02
C SER A 374 -19.29 30.33 22.35
N ARG A 375 -19.16 29.00 22.47
CA ARG A 375 -19.45 28.24 23.71
C ARG A 375 -18.26 28.16 24.66
N LEU A 376 -17.04 28.49 24.18
CA LEU A 376 -15.84 28.39 24.96
C LEU A 376 -15.72 29.58 25.94
N THR A 377 -15.24 29.32 27.15
CA THR A 377 -14.88 30.38 28.09
C THR A 377 -13.67 31.17 27.57
N PRO A 378 -13.46 32.42 27.99
CA PRO A 378 -12.29 33.22 27.58
C PRO A 378 -10.95 32.50 27.81
N ASP A 379 -10.81 31.81 28.95
CA ASP A 379 -9.61 31.02 29.26
C ASP A 379 -9.39 29.84 28.25
N GLN A 380 -10.48 29.21 27.83
CA GLN A 380 -10.42 28.11 26.84
C GLN A 380 -10.08 28.65 25.44
N GLN A 381 -10.66 29.80 25.07
CA GLN A 381 -10.33 30.46 23.81
C GLN A 381 -8.85 30.88 23.76
N GLN A 382 -8.34 31.44 24.87
CA GLN A 382 -6.94 31.83 24.98
C GLN A 382 -6.02 30.59 24.87
N LEU A 383 -6.35 29.50 25.57
CA LEU A 383 -5.59 28.23 25.46
C LEU A 383 -5.59 27.68 24.03
N LEU A 384 -6.73 27.72 23.37
CA LEU A 384 -6.87 27.29 21.98
C LEU A 384 -5.99 28.12 21.05
N GLN A 385 -5.99 29.45 21.18
CA GLN A 385 -5.14 30.36 20.40
C GLN A 385 -3.64 30.10 20.63
N LEU A 386 -3.22 29.87 21.88
CA LEU A 386 -1.83 29.62 22.23
C LEU A 386 -1.36 28.27 21.65
N LYS A 387 -2.23 27.28 21.69
CA LYS A 387 -1.97 25.95 21.04
C LYS A 387 -1.93 26.03 19.50
N GLY A 388 -2.79 26.86 18.90
CA GLY A 388 -2.75 27.15 17.45
C GLY A 388 -1.46 27.85 17.00
N ARG A 389 -0.80 28.60 17.91
CA ARG A 389 0.54 29.16 17.66
C ARG A 389 1.67 28.18 17.90
N GLN A 390 1.37 26.90 18.14
CA GLN A 390 2.33 25.82 18.37
C GLN A 390 3.29 26.05 19.56
N LEU A 391 2.87 26.85 20.55
CA LEU A 391 3.67 27.10 21.75
C LEU A 391 3.77 25.84 22.63
N GLU A 392 4.94 25.67 23.25
CA GLU A 392 5.19 24.58 24.19
C GLU A 392 4.35 24.72 25.47
N ASP A 393 3.96 23.60 26.10
CA ASP A 393 3.16 23.58 27.32
C ASP A 393 3.79 24.40 28.46
N GLN A 394 5.14 24.47 28.49
CA GLN A 394 5.86 25.26 29.49
C GLN A 394 5.70 26.78 29.28
N GLU A 395 5.68 27.22 28.04
CA GLU A 395 5.48 28.62 27.67
C GLU A 395 4.04 29.02 27.91
N ILE A 396 3.09 28.17 27.53
CA ILE A 396 1.66 28.38 27.80
C ILE A 396 1.40 28.46 29.30
N ALA A 397 2.04 27.58 30.09
CA ALA A 397 1.92 27.60 31.55
C ALA A 397 2.37 28.92 32.18
N LYS A 398 3.48 29.51 31.67
CA LYS A 398 3.98 30.82 32.10
C LYS A 398 3.00 31.93 31.71
N LEU A 399 2.47 31.92 30.47
CA LEU A 399 1.52 32.94 30.00
C LEU A 399 0.18 32.90 30.76
N LEU A 400 -0.32 31.68 31.03
CA LEU A 400 -1.58 31.47 31.74
C LEU A 400 -1.42 31.46 33.29
N LYS A 401 -0.21 31.67 33.79
CA LYS A 401 0.13 31.64 35.24
C LYS A 401 -0.38 30.37 35.93
N CYS A 402 -0.18 29.21 35.29
CA CYS A 402 -0.61 27.92 35.80
C CYS A 402 0.50 26.87 35.63
N THR A 403 0.28 25.66 36.12
CA THR A 403 1.24 24.55 35.95
C THR A 403 1.07 23.86 34.61
N THR A 404 2.14 23.26 34.07
CA THR A 404 2.09 22.47 32.85
C THR A 404 1.07 21.33 32.92
N THR A 405 0.89 20.73 34.11
CA THR A 405 -0.14 19.71 34.36
C THR A 405 -1.55 20.28 34.22
N GLN A 406 -1.76 21.53 34.64
CA GLN A 406 -3.05 22.20 34.46
C GLN A 406 -3.31 22.54 33.00
N VAL A 407 -2.28 22.98 32.25
CA VAL A 407 -2.39 23.20 30.80
C VAL A 407 -2.84 21.89 30.11
N LYS A 408 -2.18 20.77 30.38
CA LYS A 408 -2.54 19.47 29.83
C LYS A 408 -3.98 19.05 30.16
N LYS A 409 -4.39 19.19 31.41
CA LYS A 409 -5.78 18.88 31.84
C LYS A 409 -6.82 19.75 31.15
N ARG A 410 -6.56 21.08 31.06
CA ARG A 410 -7.46 22.02 30.37
C ARG A 410 -7.53 21.73 28.89
N TRP A 411 -6.40 21.36 28.26
CA TRP A 411 -6.34 20.98 26.86
C TRP A 411 -7.15 19.70 26.55
N VAL A 412 -6.98 18.65 27.32
CA VAL A 412 -7.77 17.41 27.17
C VAL A 412 -9.27 17.70 27.28
N ARG A 413 -9.70 18.52 28.25
CA ARG A 413 -11.11 18.91 28.37
C ARG A 413 -11.61 19.69 27.15
N LEU A 414 -10.76 20.53 26.58
CA LEU A 414 -11.11 21.29 25.37
C LEU A 414 -11.28 20.35 24.16
N LEU A 415 -10.40 19.39 24.01
CA LEU A 415 -10.53 18.34 22.96
C LEU A 415 -11.79 17.49 23.16
N ASP A 416 -12.17 17.18 24.41
CA ASP A 416 -13.44 16.47 24.70
C ASP A 416 -14.66 17.30 24.29
N LEU A 417 -14.65 18.61 24.57
CA LEU A 417 -15.72 19.51 24.11
C LEU A 417 -15.78 19.63 22.61
N ALA A 418 -14.64 19.69 21.92
CA ALA A 418 -14.57 19.71 20.48
C ALA A 418 -15.11 18.42 19.87
N TRP A 419 -14.75 17.26 20.44
CA TRP A 419 -15.28 15.97 20.02
C TRP A 419 -16.79 15.88 20.20
N GLN A 420 -17.34 16.32 21.34
CA GLN A 420 -18.78 16.37 21.57
C GLN A 420 -19.47 17.30 20.57
N ALA A 421 -18.92 18.50 20.35
CA ALA A 421 -19.46 19.46 19.41
C ALA A 421 -19.53 18.87 17.99
N ARG A 422 -18.46 18.21 17.54
CA ARG A 422 -18.39 17.58 16.21
C ARG A 422 -19.42 16.46 16.03
N ASN A 423 -19.67 15.64 17.05
CA ASN A 423 -20.53 14.46 16.96
C ASN A 423 -22.00 14.74 17.36
N SER A 424 -22.32 15.87 17.97
CA SER A 424 -23.69 16.20 18.39
C SER A 424 -24.67 16.43 17.23
N VAL A 425 -24.17 16.72 16.03
CA VAL A 425 -24.99 16.96 14.82
C VAL A 425 -25.48 15.64 14.18
N VAL A 426 -24.80 14.52 14.43
CA VAL A 426 -25.19 13.21 13.83
C VAL A 426 -26.47 12.66 14.48
N SER A 427 -26.75 13.00 15.72
CA SER A 427 -27.94 12.53 16.45
C SER A 427 -29.24 13.26 16.08
N SER A 428 -29.18 14.36 15.33
CA SER A 428 -30.37 15.13 14.92
C SER A 428 -30.84 14.85 13.50
N LEU A 429 -30.16 13.97 12.76
CA LEU A 429 -30.57 13.55 11.40
C LEU A 429 -31.24 12.16 11.38
N ASP A 430 -31.22 11.44 12.51
CA ASP A 430 -31.87 10.13 12.67
C ASP A 430 -33.16 10.20 13.53
N SER A 431 -33.76 11.41 13.69
CA SER A 431 -35.02 11.60 14.42
C SER A 431 -36.15 11.99 13.50
#